data_7704ef4fa6c72a47ecef12cffcdf0099
#
_entry.id   7704ef4fa6c72a47ecef12cffcdf0099
#
_cell.length_a   1.000
_cell.length_b   1.000
_cell.length_c   1.000
_cell.angle_alpha   90.00
_cell.angle_beta   90.00
_cell.angle_gamma   90.00
#
_symmetry.space_group_name_H-M   'P 1'
#
loop_
_entity.id
_entity.type
_entity.pdbx_description
1 polymer ?
#
loop_
_entity_poly.entity_id
_entity_poly.type
_entity_poly.pdbx_seq_one_letter_code
_entity_poly.pdbx_strand_id
1 'polypeptide(L)'
;MKIVNIMNFVRTFEPRDAESERLLFPTAKAELDLSLEMDLPSTFLLEYDALCDERYVELYRSVKDNPKIELGIWYEIVEPLTSAIGIPYNSARGYRWDWNIDPGYSMSYDLDTRRKLIDEAMRKFNEVFGFYPRTVGSWVLDTFTTNHLAENYNIDAFLICRDQINTDAYTMVGGYFSGGYYPSRNNVFTPGSDETRVNVPVFRLLGADPIHNYDSRKYMSPSAPTGLGVYTLEPASEAGKMPEVIDWFFDTYYGTESIGMAYTQIGQENSFSTYDLITPLRFQYENLIRRGVKFMTTSETGRLFKNTYERTPVSTVSALKNWDTPNAKSIYYDCESYTANLFFFEGRVSLRSLYLFDDRVKDTYLTDTCTTFDSIHENLPLVDTYYQRGDTDGGNGLIFDTGATFFTQEINGDSLTVDLGSRSITFTEEGIRIQKCKAEFTPNMINTTITLSDNTLYYEYKGHKFALRIEGGRVTESGGTYLIEGDSVLLIPTKI
;
A
#
# COMPACT_ATOMS: atom_id res chain seq x y z
N MET A 1 -16.61 7.69 7.33
CA MET A 1 -17.21 6.33 7.41
C MET A 1 -16.11 5.36 7.82
N LYS A 2 -16.37 4.43 8.77
CA LYS A 2 -15.37 3.48 9.28
C LYS A 2 -15.62 2.11 8.66
N ILE A 3 -14.70 1.62 7.82
CA ILE A 3 -14.85 0.38 7.04
C ILE A 3 -13.62 -0.50 7.23
N VAL A 4 -13.86 -1.80 7.33
CA VAL A 4 -12.83 -2.83 7.29
C VAL A 4 -13.19 -3.91 6.28
N ASN A 5 -12.20 -4.38 5.53
CA ASN A 5 -12.31 -5.62 4.78
C ASN A 5 -11.52 -6.72 5.49
N ILE A 6 -12.16 -7.88 5.66
CA ILE A 6 -11.45 -9.13 5.93
C ILE A 6 -11.04 -9.68 4.57
N MET A 7 -9.74 -9.84 4.37
CA MET A 7 -9.19 -10.33 3.12
C MET A 7 -8.21 -11.45 3.42
N ASN A 8 -8.54 -12.67 2.97
CA ASN A 8 -7.68 -13.84 3.06
C ASN A 8 -7.34 -14.27 1.63
N PHE A 9 -6.09 -14.55 1.36
CA PHE A 9 -5.71 -15.15 0.08
C PHE A 9 -5.17 -16.56 0.27
N VAL A 10 -5.42 -17.40 -0.72
CA VAL A 10 -5.39 -18.85 -0.60
C VAL A 10 -4.58 -19.44 -1.72
N ARG A 11 -3.49 -20.14 -1.34
CA ARG A 11 -2.61 -20.90 -2.24
C ARG A 11 -2.49 -22.35 -1.79
N THR A 12 -1.95 -23.20 -2.66
CA THR A 12 -1.75 -24.64 -2.37
C THR A 12 -0.28 -25.03 -2.34
N PHE A 13 0.63 -24.14 -2.68
CA PHE A 13 2.07 -24.37 -2.67
C PHE A 13 2.77 -23.47 -1.66
N GLU A 14 3.68 -24.06 -0.87
CA GLU A 14 4.55 -23.35 0.06
C GLU A 14 5.93 -24.05 0.12
N PRO A 15 6.79 -23.79 -0.89
CA PRO A 15 8.07 -24.49 -0.98
C PRO A 15 9.10 -24.07 0.07
N ARG A 16 8.83 -23.01 0.85
CA ARG A 16 9.73 -22.54 1.92
C ARG A 16 9.72 -23.46 3.14
N ASP A 17 8.59 -24.11 3.41
CA ASP A 17 8.41 -24.98 4.57
C ASP A 17 7.38 -26.09 4.30
N ALA A 18 7.85 -27.35 4.27
CA ALA A 18 7.01 -28.52 4.00
C ALA A 18 5.91 -28.75 5.04
N GLU A 19 6.09 -28.33 6.30
CA GLU A 19 5.05 -28.42 7.32
C GLU A 19 3.95 -27.39 7.07
N SER A 20 4.32 -26.16 6.71
CA SER A 20 3.37 -25.14 6.30
C SER A 20 2.57 -25.59 5.08
N GLU A 21 3.22 -26.15 4.05
CA GLU A 21 2.52 -26.66 2.86
C GLU A 21 1.45 -27.70 3.21
N ARG A 22 1.74 -28.59 4.14
CA ARG A 22 0.79 -29.61 4.63
C ARG A 22 -0.42 -29.02 5.33
N LEU A 23 -0.27 -27.85 5.94
CA LEU A 23 -1.31 -27.18 6.74
C LEU A 23 -2.11 -26.15 5.96
N LEU A 24 -1.75 -25.81 4.69
CA LEU A 24 -2.41 -24.78 3.91
C LEU A 24 -3.94 -24.96 3.82
N PHE A 25 -4.41 -26.18 3.51
CA PHE A 25 -5.83 -26.44 3.41
C PHE A 25 -6.57 -26.36 4.75
N PRO A 26 -6.09 -26.98 5.85
CA PRO A 26 -6.68 -26.81 7.17
C PRO A 26 -6.77 -25.34 7.61
N THR A 27 -5.75 -24.53 7.30
CA THR A 27 -5.72 -23.10 7.65
C THR A 27 -6.76 -22.33 6.85
N ALA A 28 -6.80 -22.48 5.52
CA ALA A 28 -7.81 -21.84 4.68
C ALA A 28 -9.25 -22.17 5.13
N LYS A 29 -9.47 -23.45 5.52
CA LYS A 29 -10.76 -23.88 6.08
C LYS A 29 -11.04 -23.19 7.42
N ALA A 30 -10.07 -23.08 8.32
CA ALA A 30 -10.26 -22.46 9.63
C ALA A 30 -10.55 -20.94 9.52
N GLU A 31 -9.92 -20.25 8.58
CA GLU A 31 -10.20 -18.83 8.26
C GLU A 31 -11.64 -18.65 7.75
N LEU A 32 -12.10 -19.53 6.85
CA LEU A 32 -13.48 -19.52 6.38
C LEU A 32 -14.46 -19.85 7.52
N ASP A 33 -14.18 -20.90 8.30
CA ASP A 33 -15.01 -21.28 9.44
C ASP A 33 -15.16 -20.13 10.45
N LEU A 34 -14.07 -19.39 10.74
CA LEU A 34 -14.10 -18.22 11.61
C LEU A 34 -15.00 -17.10 11.07
N SER A 35 -14.92 -16.80 9.77
CA SER A 35 -15.77 -15.81 9.12
C SER A 35 -17.26 -16.21 9.17
N LEU A 36 -17.56 -17.47 8.94
CA LEU A 36 -18.91 -18.01 9.00
C LEU A 36 -19.46 -18.06 10.44
N GLU A 37 -18.65 -18.49 11.40
CA GLU A 37 -19.01 -18.52 12.83
C GLU A 37 -19.40 -17.14 13.36
N MET A 38 -18.61 -16.13 13.00
CA MET A 38 -18.81 -14.75 13.42
C MET A 38 -19.80 -13.98 12.54
N ASP A 39 -20.32 -14.61 11.49
CA ASP A 39 -21.27 -14.03 10.52
C ASP A 39 -20.77 -12.70 9.91
N LEU A 40 -19.48 -12.63 9.55
CA LEU A 40 -18.84 -11.42 9.06
C LEU A 40 -18.62 -11.43 7.54
N PRO A 41 -18.86 -10.31 6.84
CA PRO A 41 -18.44 -10.14 5.45
C PRO A 41 -16.92 -10.33 5.30
N SER A 42 -16.54 -11.24 4.41
CA SER A 42 -15.14 -11.61 4.17
C SER A 42 -14.88 -11.88 2.70
N THR A 43 -13.70 -11.56 2.23
CA THR A 43 -13.24 -11.81 0.86
C THR A 43 -12.14 -12.86 0.88
N PHE A 44 -12.30 -13.90 0.08
CA PHE A 44 -11.30 -14.95 -0.13
C PHE A 44 -10.80 -14.88 -1.56
N LEU A 45 -9.52 -14.60 -1.73
CA LEU A 45 -8.86 -14.51 -3.03
C LEU A 45 -8.11 -15.80 -3.30
N LEU A 46 -8.54 -16.55 -4.33
CA LEU A 46 -7.97 -17.83 -4.67
C LEU A 46 -6.91 -17.69 -5.75
N GLU A 47 -5.73 -18.21 -5.47
CA GLU A 47 -4.69 -18.38 -6.50
C GLU A 47 -5.11 -19.46 -7.50
N TYR A 48 -4.52 -19.46 -8.69
CA TYR A 48 -4.91 -20.38 -9.76
C TYR A 48 -4.74 -21.86 -9.38
N ASP A 49 -3.74 -22.21 -8.59
CA ASP A 49 -3.50 -23.54 -8.07
C ASP A 49 -4.65 -24.02 -7.15
N ALA A 50 -5.21 -23.13 -6.33
CA ALA A 50 -6.38 -23.41 -5.50
C ALA A 50 -7.65 -23.64 -6.37
N LEU A 51 -7.75 -23.03 -7.55
CA LEU A 51 -8.82 -23.28 -8.52
C LEU A 51 -8.66 -24.65 -9.23
N CYS A 52 -7.51 -25.28 -9.10
CA CYS A 52 -7.20 -26.61 -9.67
C CYS A 52 -7.25 -27.75 -8.65
N ASP A 53 -7.33 -27.46 -7.34
CA ASP A 53 -7.42 -28.46 -6.28
C ASP A 53 -8.87 -28.65 -5.83
N GLU A 54 -9.40 -29.85 -6.04
CA GLU A 54 -10.82 -30.18 -5.76
C GLU A 54 -11.22 -29.92 -4.30
N ARG A 55 -10.31 -30.08 -3.33
CA ARG A 55 -10.58 -29.81 -1.91
C ARG A 55 -10.94 -28.35 -1.68
N TYR A 56 -10.20 -27.42 -2.29
CA TYR A 56 -10.45 -25.99 -2.21
C TYR A 56 -11.69 -25.59 -3.02
N VAL A 57 -11.83 -26.18 -4.21
CA VAL A 57 -12.99 -25.96 -5.07
C VAL A 57 -14.27 -26.37 -4.36
N GLU A 58 -14.34 -27.55 -3.73
CA GLU A 58 -15.51 -27.99 -2.96
C GLU A 58 -15.77 -27.06 -1.75
N LEU A 59 -14.72 -26.71 -1.01
CA LEU A 59 -14.80 -25.82 0.15
C LEU A 59 -15.47 -24.49 -0.24
N TYR A 60 -14.96 -23.80 -1.25
CA TYR A 60 -15.43 -22.47 -1.62
C TYR A 60 -16.73 -22.50 -2.45
N ARG A 61 -17.01 -23.57 -3.21
CA ARG A 61 -18.34 -23.78 -3.82
C ARG A 61 -19.45 -23.88 -2.78
N SER A 62 -19.19 -24.46 -1.62
CA SER A 62 -20.18 -24.61 -0.56
C SER A 62 -20.70 -23.27 -0.03
N VAL A 63 -19.94 -22.19 -0.23
CA VAL A 63 -20.24 -20.84 0.28
C VAL A 63 -20.43 -19.79 -0.81
N LYS A 64 -20.32 -20.14 -2.10
CA LYS A 64 -20.36 -19.19 -3.22
C LYS A 64 -21.64 -18.36 -3.32
N ASP A 65 -22.74 -18.85 -2.76
CA ASP A 65 -24.04 -18.18 -2.73
C ASP A 65 -24.30 -17.47 -1.38
N ASN A 66 -23.36 -17.50 -0.45
CA ASN A 66 -23.45 -16.75 0.80
C ASN A 66 -23.14 -15.26 0.54
N PRO A 67 -24.10 -14.33 0.75
CA PRO A 67 -23.89 -12.92 0.42
C PRO A 67 -22.79 -12.23 1.23
N LYS A 68 -22.34 -12.84 2.32
CA LYS A 68 -21.25 -12.33 3.16
C LYS A 68 -19.87 -12.85 2.74
N ILE A 69 -19.81 -13.87 1.89
CA ILE A 69 -18.54 -14.44 1.44
C ILE A 69 -18.33 -14.06 -0.03
N GLU A 70 -17.36 -13.22 -0.27
CA GLU A 70 -16.89 -12.88 -1.60
C GLU A 70 -15.74 -13.80 -2.01
N LEU A 71 -15.81 -14.36 -3.23
CA LEU A 71 -14.73 -15.08 -3.85
C LEU A 71 -14.12 -14.23 -4.97
N GLY A 72 -12.80 -14.10 -4.97
CA GLY A 72 -12.03 -13.36 -5.95
C GLY A 72 -10.75 -14.09 -6.37
N ILE A 73 -9.88 -13.43 -7.14
CA ILE A 73 -8.61 -13.99 -7.58
C ILE A 73 -7.47 -13.32 -6.83
N TRP A 74 -6.57 -14.15 -6.27
CA TRP A 74 -5.20 -13.79 -5.96
C TRP A 74 -4.34 -14.09 -7.17
N TYR A 75 -3.76 -13.05 -7.78
CA TYR A 75 -3.10 -13.16 -9.05
C TYR A 75 -1.57 -13.12 -8.91
N GLU A 76 -1.01 -14.28 -8.68
CA GLU A 76 0.41 -14.57 -8.88
C GLU A 76 0.53 -15.64 -9.97
N ILE A 77 1.70 -15.71 -10.61
CA ILE A 77 1.92 -16.69 -11.66
C ILE A 77 2.47 -17.97 -11.02
N VAL A 78 1.77 -19.07 -11.27
CA VAL A 78 2.08 -20.39 -10.75
C VAL A 78 2.19 -21.40 -11.87
N GLU A 79 2.89 -22.51 -11.63
CA GLU A 79 3.12 -23.55 -12.64
C GLU A 79 1.83 -24.07 -13.30
N PRO A 80 0.72 -24.33 -12.58
CA PRO A 80 -0.52 -24.76 -13.22
C PRO A 80 -1.10 -23.71 -14.19
N LEU A 81 -0.93 -22.42 -13.92
CA LEU A 81 -1.42 -21.36 -14.79
C LEU A 81 -0.61 -21.27 -16.08
N THR A 82 0.72 -21.32 -16.00
CA THR A 82 1.58 -21.31 -17.19
C THR A 82 1.37 -22.57 -18.03
N SER A 83 1.24 -23.73 -17.40
CA SER A 83 0.93 -25.00 -18.07
C SER A 83 -0.40 -24.96 -18.81
N ALA A 84 -1.42 -24.31 -18.26
CA ALA A 84 -2.74 -24.19 -18.90
C ALA A 84 -2.70 -23.41 -20.21
N ILE A 85 -1.79 -22.47 -20.37
CA ILE A 85 -1.58 -21.74 -21.63
C ILE A 85 -0.43 -22.30 -22.48
N GLY A 86 0.17 -23.42 -22.07
CA GLY A 86 1.18 -24.15 -22.84
C GLY A 86 2.59 -23.56 -22.80
N ILE A 87 2.96 -22.82 -21.73
CA ILE A 87 4.31 -22.29 -21.55
C ILE A 87 4.97 -22.88 -20.28
N PRO A 88 6.31 -22.95 -20.23
CA PRO A 88 7.00 -23.40 -19.04
C PRO A 88 6.91 -22.38 -17.90
N TYR A 89 6.91 -22.86 -16.66
CA TYR A 89 7.13 -22.05 -15.48
C TYR A 89 8.63 -21.99 -15.19
N ASN A 90 9.23 -20.82 -15.26
CA ASN A 90 10.69 -20.66 -15.27
C ASN A 90 11.30 -20.41 -13.89
N SER A 91 10.83 -21.08 -12.84
CA SER A 91 11.49 -20.99 -11.55
C SER A 91 12.89 -21.62 -11.62
N ALA A 92 13.93 -20.80 -11.42
CA ALA A 92 15.30 -21.29 -11.33
C ALA A 92 15.52 -22.23 -10.13
N ARG A 93 14.63 -22.21 -9.15
CA ARG A 93 14.63 -23.07 -7.95
C ARG A 93 13.82 -24.35 -8.13
N GLY A 94 13.11 -24.49 -9.25
CA GLY A 94 12.26 -25.65 -9.54
C GLY A 94 10.96 -25.69 -8.73
N TYR A 95 10.53 -24.56 -8.17
CA TYR A 95 9.29 -24.43 -7.42
C TYR A 95 8.09 -24.33 -8.36
N ARG A 96 6.91 -24.70 -7.89
CA ARG A 96 5.64 -24.54 -8.60
C ARG A 96 4.98 -23.20 -8.34
N TRP A 97 5.32 -22.54 -7.27
CA TRP A 97 5.12 -21.16 -6.92
C TRP A 97 6.45 -20.56 -6.47
N ASP A 98 6.75 -19.35 -6.87
CA ASP A 98 8.02 -18.69 -6.58
C ASP A 98 7.79 -17.20 -6.32
N TRP A 99 8.36 -16.66 -5.26
CA TRP A 99 8.21 -15.25 -4.85
C TRP A 99 9.18 -14.28 -5.52
N ASN A 100 10.06 -14.76 -6.41
CA ASN A 100 10.84 -13.89 -7.28
C ASN A 100 9.93 -13.31 -8.37
N ILE A 101 10.26 -12.08 -8.84
CA ILE A 101 9.51 -11.44 -9.93
C ILE A 101 9.50 -12.34 -11.18
N ASP A 102 10.63 -12.87 -11.58
CA ASP A 102 10.75 -13.90 -12.60
C ASP A 102 10.94 -15.27 -11.89
N PRO A 103 9.92 -16.10 -11.80
CA PRO A 103 8.72 -16.24 -12.64
C PRO A 103 7.37 -15.85 -11.98
N GLY A 104 7.35 -15.36 -10.76
CA GLY A 104 6.14 -15.31 -9.91
C GLY A 104 5.14 -14.21 -10.28
N TYR A 105 5.51 -13.24 -11.13
CA TYR A 105 4.64 -12.10 -11.43
C TYR A 105 4.52 -11.82 -12.92
N SER A 106 3.36 -11.32 -13.32
CA SER A 106 2.98 -11.11 -14.73
C SER A 106 3.96 -10.22 -15.49
N MET A 107 4.57 -9.23 -14.84
CA MET A 107 5.51 -8.30 -15.47
C MET A 107 6.79 -8.95 -16.04
N SER A 108 7.06 -10.19 -15.69
CA SER A 108 8.19 -10.96 -16.26
C SER A 108 7.85 -11.65 -17.59
N TYR A 109 6.63 -11.52 -18.05
CA TYR A 109 6.17 -12.07 -19.32
C TYR A 109 5.90 -10.94 -20.32
N ASP A 110 6.00 -11.26 -21.63
CA ASP A 110 5.60 -10.31 -22.67
C ASP A 110 4.09 -10.01 -22.63
N LEU A 111 3.67 -8.89 -23.24
CA LEU A 111 2.30 -8.39 -23.15
C LEU A 111 1.23 -9.38 -23.65
N ASP A 112 1.54 -10.16 -24.68
CA ASP A 112 0.62 -11.18 -25.20
C ASP A 112 0.46 -12.34 -24.21
N THR A 113 1.54 -12.73 -23.58
CA THR A 113 1.55 -13.77 -22.55
C THR A 113 0.81 -13.27 -21.29
N ARG A 114 1.04 -12.03 -20.84
CA ARG A 114 0.29 -11.44 -19.70
C ARG A 114 -1.21 -11.50 -19.94
N ARG A 115 -1.66 -11.13 -21.14
CA ARG A 115 -3.08 -11.20 -21.51
C ARG A 115 -3.61 -12.63 -21.41
N LYS A 116 -2.90 -13.60 -21.97
CA LYS A 116 -3.32 -15.00 -21.92
C LYS A 116 -3.36 -15.55 -20.50
N LEU A 117 -2.40 -15.19 -19.65
CA LEU A 117 -2.34 -15.62 -18.26
C LEU A 117 -3.56 -15.11 -17.48
N ILE A 118 -3.84 -13.81 -17.56
CA ILE A 118 -4.97 -13.25 -16.81
C ILE A 118 -6.33 -13.72 -17.36
N ASP A 119 -6.47 -13.82 -18.67
CA ASP A 119 -7.70 -14.33 -19.29
C ASP A 119 -7.95 -15.79 -18.92
N GLU A 120 -6.90 -16.62 -18.83
CA GLU A 120 -7.01 -18.00 -18.36
C GLU A 120 -7.40 -18.08 -16.88
N ALA A 121 -6.82 -17.23 -16.02
CA ALA A 121 -7.20 -17.19 -14.61
C ALA A 121 -8.68 -16.81 -14.45
N MET A 122 -9.14 -15.81 -15.17
CA MET A 122 -10.54 -15.36 -15.19
C MET A 122 -11.47 -16.46 -15.74
N ARG A 123 -11.07 -17.11 -16.83
CA ARG A 123 -11.83 -18.22 -17.44
C ARG A 123 -11.96 -19.39 -16.46
N LYS A 124 -10.86 -19.79 -15.80
CA LYS A 124 -10.85 -20.91 -14.85
C LYS A 124 -11.74 -20.61 -13.64
N PHE A 125 -11.66 -19.40 -13.11
CA PHE A 125 -12.53 -18.99 -12.00
C PHE A 125 -14.01 -19.09 -12.37
N ASN A 126 -14.37 -18.58 -13.56
CA ASN A 126 -15.76 -18.67 -14.05
C ASN A 126 -16.19 -20.13 -14.30
N GLU A 127 -15.31 -20.98 -14.81
CA GLU A 127 -15.56 -22.43 -14.98
C GLU A 127 -15.88 -23.09 -13.65
N VAL A 128 -15.12 -22.73 -12.60
CA VAL A 128 -15.29 -23.33 -11.25
C VAL A 128 -16.55 -22.84 -10.55
N PHE A 129 -16.83 -21.54 -10.58
CA PHE A 129 -17.89 -20.95 -9.74
C PHE A 129 -19.14 -20.52 -10.50
N GLY A 130 -19.08 -20.38 -11.83
CA GLY A 130 -20.22 -19.97 -12.68
C GLY A 130 -20.39 -18.46 -12.79
N PHE A 131 -19.44 -17.66 -12.31
CA PHE A 131 -19.41 -16.20 -12.45
C PHE A 131 -17.96 -15.70 -12.50
N TYR A 132 -17.76 -14.47 -12.99
CA TYR A 132 -16.45 -13.81 -12.95
C TYR A 132 -16.21 -13.10 -11.61
N PRO A 133 -14.96 -13.08 -11.08
CA PRO A 133 -14.65 -12.38 -9.84
C PRO A 133 -14.84 -10.87 -9.99
N ARG A 134 -15.16 -10.22 -8.89
CA ARG A 134 -15.32 -8.76 -8.81
C ARG A 134 -14.13 -8.07 -8.16
N THR A 135 -13.26 -8.84 -7.51
CA THR A 135 -12.04 -8.40 -6.87
C THR A 135 -10.87 -9.21 -7.38
N VAL A 136 -9.81 -8.53 -7.74
CA VAL A 136 -8.50 -9.12 -8.08
C VAL A 136 -7.44 -8.48 -7.22
N GLY A 137 -6.64 -9.29 -6.55
CA GLY A 137 -5.53 -8.86 -5.70
C GLY A 137 -4.24 -9.58 -6.00
N SER A 138 -3.14 -8.95 -5.67
CA SER A 138 -1.79 -9.51 -5.68
C SER A 138 -0.89 -8.65 -4.80
N TRP A 139 0.27 -9.15 -4.45
CA TRP A 139 1.31 -8.28 -3.90
C TRP A 139 1.68 -7.19 -4.91
N VAL A 140 1.85 -7.56 -6.17
CA VAL A 140 2.15 -6.64 -7.27
C VAL A 140 1.24 -6.93 -8.47
N LEU A 141 0.38 -5.98 -8.83
CA LEU A 141 -0.33 -5.99 -10.11
C LEU A 141 0.30 -4.95 -11.01
N ASP A 142 0.76 -5.36 -12.18
CA ASP A 142 1.32 -4.42 -13.17
C ASP A 142 0.21 -3.62 -13.86
N THR A 143 0.60 -2.46 -14.37
CA THR A 143 -0.31 -1.49 -14.98
C THR A 143 -1.01 -2.04 -16.22
N PHE A 144 -0.33 -2.88 -17.03
CA PHE A 144 -0.94 -3.51 -18.20
C PHE A 144 -2.07 -4.48 -17.79
N THR A 145 -1.81 -5.33 -16.81
CA THR A 145 -2.79 -6.31 -16.31
C THR A 145 -4.02 -5.63 -15.71
N THR A 146 -3.84 -4.58 -14.91
CA THR A 146 -4.95 -3.83 -14.32
C THR A 146 -5.80 -3.12 -15.38
N ASN A 147 -5.18 -2.53 -16.40
CA ASN A 147 -5.90 -1.93 -17.53
C ASN A 147 -6.72 -2.98 -18.28
N HIS A 148 -6.11 -4.13 -18.63
CA HIS A 148 -6.80 -5.21 -19.32
C HIS A 148 -8.01 -5.72 -18.52
N LEU A 149 -7.86 -5.92 -17.22
CA LEU A 149 -8.95 -6.34 -16.34
C LEU A 149 -10.08 -5.31 -16.28
N ALA A 150 -9.75 -4.04 -16.12
CA ALA A 150 -10.75 -2.96 -16.05
C ALA A 150 -11.51 -2.77 -17.36
N GLU A 151 -10.90 -3.03 -18.49
CA GLU A 151 -11.50 -2.88 -19.84
C GLU A 151 -12.36 -4.08 -20.25
N ASN A 152 -12.00 -5.29 -19.83
CA ASN A 152 -12.61 -6.52 -20.33
C ASN A 152 -13.49 -7.26 -19.31
N TYR A 153 -13.36 -6.92 -18.01
CA TYR A 153 -14.08 -7.58 -16.93
C TYR A 153 -14.75 -6.56 -16.00
N ASN A 154 -15.80 -7.00 -15.34
CA ASN A 154 -16.55 -6.12 -14.46
C ASN A 154 -15.96 -6.12 -13.02
N ILE A 155 -14.75 -5.56 -12.87
CA ILE A 155 -14.04 -5.48 -11.60
C ILE A 155 -14.57 -4.31 -10.77
N ASP A 156 -14.73 -4.52 -9.46
CA ASP A 156 -15.12 -3.49 -8.50
C ASP A 156 -13.97 -2.92 -7.69
N ALA A 157 -12.93 -3.73 -7.46
CA ALA A 157 -11.75 -3.32 -6.69
C ALA A 157 -10.50 -4.09 -7.09
N PHE A 158 -9.37 -3.39 -7.07
CA PHE A 158 -8.03 -3.98 -7.08
C PHE A 158 -7.40 -3.90 -5.69
N LEU A 159 -6.61 -4.92 -5.36
CA LEU A 159 -5.79 -4.95 -4.16
C LEU A 159 -4.32 -5.07 -4.54
N ILE A 160 -3.51 -4.13 -4.07
CA ILE A 160 -2.06 -4.10 -4.32
C ILE A 160 -1.35 -3.82 -3.00
N CYS A 161 -0.21 -4.44 -2.77
CA CYS A 161 0.53 -4.27 -1.53
C CYS A 161 0.94 -2.81 -1.29
N ARG A 162 1.10 -2.46 -0.01
CA ARG A 162 1.66 -1.17 0.41
C ARG A 162 3.14 -1.08 0.10
N ASP A 163 3.68 0.11 0.35
CA ASP A 163 5.08 0.39 0.17
C ASP A 163 5.95 -0.58 0.99
N GLN A 164 6.88 -1.21 0.29
CA GLN A 164 7.83 -2.18 0.83
C GLN A 164 9.14 -2.11 0.05
N ILE A 165 10.24 -2.50 0.69
CA ILE A 165 11.54 -2.61 0.03
C ILE A 165 12.09 -4.01 0.18
N ASN A 166 12.46 -4.63 -0.94
CA ASN A 166 13.06 -5.98 -1.02
C ASN A 166 12.27 -7.02 -0.22
N THR A 167 10.95 -6.95 -0.29
CA THR A 167 10.05 -7.95 0.28
C THR A 167 9.51 -8.79 -0.87
N ASP A 168 9.71 -10.11 -0.82
CA ASP A 168 9.34 -11.00 -1.93
C ASP A 168 9.75 -10.46 -3.31
N ALA A 169 11.01 -10.00 -3.42
CA ALA A 169 11.63 -9.52 -4.64
C ALA A 169 10.96 -8.30 -5.31
N TYR A 170 10.21 -7.49 -4.59
CA TYR A 170 9.67 -6.24 -5.12
C TYR A 170 9.91 -5.04 -4.20
N THR A 171 10.01 -3.88 -4.83
CA THR A 171 10.13 -2.59 -4.16
C THR A 171 9.08 -1.63 -4.70
N MET A 172 8.21 -1.18 -3.82
CA MET A 172 7.21 -0.15 -4.08
C MET A 172 7.33 0.92 -3.01
N VAL A 173 7.48 2.17 -3.41
CA VAL A 173 7.66 3.30 -2.50
C VAL A 173 6.95 4.55 -3.00
N GLY A 174 6.50 5.40 -2.08
CA GLY A 174 5.88 6.68 -2.41
C GLY A 174 4.47 6.57 -2.97
N GLY A 175 3.76 5.47 -2.70
CA GLY A 175 2.38 5.29 -3.13
C GLY A 175 1.36 5.96 -2.20
N TYR A 176 0.12 6.02 -2.65
CA TYR A 176 -1.03 6.47 -1.86
C TYR A 176 -1.17 5.60 -0.60
N PHE A 177 -1.09 6.20 0.58
CA PHE A 177 -0.91 5.42 1.82
C PHE A 177 -2.20 4.82 2.37
N SER A 178 -3.29 5.58 2.43
CA SER A 178 -4.50 5.18 3.14
C SER A 178 -5.77 5.31 2.31
N GLY A 179 -6.76 4.47 2.60
CA GLY A 179 -8.03 4.45 1.89
C GLY A 179 -7.90 3.84 0.49
N GLY A 180 -8.65 4.38 -0.46
CA GLY A 180 -8.63 3.96 -1.85
C GLY A 180 -8.31 5.11 -2.79
N TYR A 181 -7.82 4.81 -3.98
CA TYR A 181 -7.61 5.77 -5.06
C TYR A 181 -7.95 5.16 -6.41
N TYR A 182 -8.24 6.00 -7.38
CA TYR A 182 -8.38 5.59 -8.77
C TYR A 182 -7.01 5.64 -9.45
N PRO A 183 -6.48 4.52 -9.95
CA PRO A 183 -5.14 4.52 -10.54
C PRO A 183 -5.13 5.15 -11.92
N SER A 184 -3.95 5.62 -12.34
CA SER A 184 -3.68 6.01 -13.71
C SER A 184 -3.50 4.79 -14.61
N ARG A 185 -4.01 4.87 -15.85
CA ARG A 185 -3.70 3.86 -16.90
C ARG A 185 -2.23 3.83 -17.31
N ASN A 186 -1.47 4.85 -16.94
CA ASN A 186 -0.04 4.91 -17.19
C ASN A 186 0.79 4.30 -16.07
N ASN A 187 0.30 4.36 -14.83
CA ASN A 187 0.98 3.84 -13.65
C ASN A 187 -0.04 3.51 -12.57
N VAL A 188 -0.23 2.24 -12.28
CA VAL A 188 -1.21 1.75 -11.30
C VAL A 188 -0.94 2.24 -9.87
N PHE A 189 0.28 2.63 -9.55
CA PHE A 189 0.67 3.13 -8.22
C PHE A 189 0.44 4.64 -8.04
N THR A 190 0.05 5.33 -9.11
CA THR A 190 -0.19 6.77 -9.13
C THR A 190 -1.67 7.04 -9.36
N PRO A 191 -2.32 7.93 -8.57
CA PRO A 191 -3.67 8.39 -8.86
C PRO A 191 -3.78 9.00 -10.27
N GLY A 192 -4.85 8.66 -10.98
CA GLY A 192 -5.14 9.16 -12.32
C GLY A 192 -6.04 10.39 -12.29
N SER A 193 -5.73 11.37 -13.16
CA SER A 193 -6.61 12.50 -13.49
C SER A 193 -7.81 12.05 -14.32
N ASP A 194 -8.70 12.96 -14.65
CA ASP A 194 -9.87 12.64 -15.51
C ASP A 194 -9.49 12.05 -16.87
N GLU A 195 -8.28 12.34 -17.38
CA GLU A 195 -7.79 11.83 -18.67
C GLU A 195 -7.21 10.42 -18.58
N THR A 196 -6.62 10.08 -17.46
CA THR A 196 -5.85 8.84 -17.29
C THR A 196 -6.49 7.85 -16.33
N ARG A 197 -7.49 8.25 -15.59
CA ARG A 197 -8.13 7.45 -14.53
C ARG A 197 -8.71 6.14 -15.05
N VAL A 198 -8.37 5.05 -14.37
CA VAL A 198 -9.05 3.76 -14.45
C VAL A 198 -10.18 3.75 -13.42
N ASN A 199 -11.42 3.55 -13.84
CA ASN A 199 -12.60 3.63 -12.96
C ASN A 199 -12.83 2.35 -12.12
N VAL A 200 -11.74 1.80 -11.60
CA VAL A 200 -11.72 0.70 -10.62
C VAL A 200 -10.77 1.11 -9.50
N PRO A 201 -11.25 1.31 -8.27
CA PRO A 201 -10.38 1.76 -7.19
C PRO A 201 -9.37 0.69 -6.79
N VAL A 202 -8.19 1.14 -6.39
CA VAL A 202 -7.14 0.35 -5.73
C VAL A 202 -7.22 0.60 -4.23
N PHE A 203 -7.19 -0.49 -3.45
CA PHE A 203 -6.99 -0.45 -2.00
C PHE A 203 -5.66 -1.13 -1.68
N ARG A 204 -4.80 -0.45 -0.92
CA ARG A 204 -3.46 -0.96 -0.62
C ARG A 204 -3.54 -2.02 0.47
N LEU A 205 -3.00 -3.21 0.15
CA LEU A 205 -2.98 -4.38 1.03
C LEU A 205 -2.16 -4.15 2.27
N LEU A 206 -2.57 -4.85 3.32
CA LEU A 206 -2.11 -4.90 4.69
C LEU A 206 -2.29 -3.58 5.44
N GLY A 207 -2.82 -3.70 6.65
CA GLY A 207 -2.81 -2.61 7.59
C GLY A 207 -1.38 -2.35 8.05
N ALA A 208 -0.74 -1.29 7.56
CA ALA A 208 0.62 -0.96 7.94
C ALA A 208 0.66 0.03 9.10
N ASP A 209 1.64 -0.15 9.99
CA ASP A 209 1.91 0.79 11.08
C ASP A 209 2.34 2.16 10.51
N PRO A 210 1.58 3.24 10.71
CA PRO A 210 1.87 4.54 10.13
C PRO A 210 3.09 5.22 10.76
N ILE A 211 3.62 4.74 11.87
CA ILE A 211 4.84 5.25 12.49
C ILE A 211 6.05 4.44 12.04
N HIS A 212 5.97 3.11 12.18
CA HIS A 212 7.11 2.22 12.01
C HIS A 212 7.21 1.58 10.63
N ASN A 213 6.25 1.81 9.74
CA ASN A 213 6.35 1.29 8.36
C ASN A 213 7.66 1.68 7.67
N TYR A 214 8.21 2.84 8.04
CA TYR A 214 9.50 3.31 7.59
C TYR A 214 10.70 2.84 8.44
N ASP A 215 10.47 2.43 9.69
CA ASP A 215 11.52 2.01 10.61
C ASP A 215 11.72 0.49 10.63
N SER A 216 11.16 -0.19 9.67
CA SER A 216 11.11 -1.65 9.62
C SER A 216 12.50 -2.30 9.67
N ARG A 217 13.57 -1.61 9.29
CA ARG A 217 14.94 -2.08 9.53
C ARG A 217 15.29 -2.22 11.01
N LYS A 218 14.74 -1.41 11.88
CA LYS A 218 14.96 -1.48 13.33
C LYS A 218 14.42 -2.78 13.94
N TYR A 219 13.40 -3.34 13.32
CA TYR A 219 12.67 -4.51 13.82
C TYR A 219 12.93 -5.78 12.99
N MET A 220 13.92 -5.74 12.11
CA MET A 220 14.29 -6.91 11.33
C MET A 220 14.84 -8.01 12.21
N SER A 221 14.37 -9.23 11.96
CA SER A 221 15.02 -10.42 12.48
C SER A 221 16.49 -10.47 12.04
N PRO A 222 17.45 -10.77 12.92
CA PRO A 222 18.83 -11.01 12.54
C PRO A 222 19.00 -12.07 11.43
N SER A 223 18.00 -12.93 11.24
CA SER A 223 17.97 -13.97 10.21
C SER A 223 17.42 -13.50 8.86
N ALA A 224 16.89 -12.28 8.77
CA ALA A 224 16.42 -11.67 7.52
C ALA A 224 17.06 -10.29 7.28
N PRO A 225 18.37 -10.26 6.99
CA PRO A 225 19.14 -8.99 6.99
C PRO A 225 18.89 -8.08 5.80
N THR A 226 18.06 -8.47 4.83
CA THR A 226 17.91 -7.78 3.54
C THR A 226 16.52 -7.25 3.25
N GLY A 227 15.49 -7.60 4.03
CA GLY A 227 14.13 -7.13 3.84
C GLY A 227 13.73 -6.05 4.86
N LEU A 228 12.86 -5.14 4.49
CA LEU A 228 12.15 -4.32 5.45
C LEU A 228 10.98 -5.14 5.99
N GLY A 229 11.06 -5.59 7.23
CA GLY A 229 9.92 -6.20 7.91
C GLY A 229 8.77 -5.21 7.90
N VAL A 230 7.60 -5.60 7.45
CA VAL A 230 6.43 -4.73 7.48
C VAL A 230 5.68 -5.00 8.78
N TYR A 231 5.48 -3.97 9.59
CA TYR A 231 4.60 -4.05 10.75
C TYR A 231 3.16 -3.98 10.28
N THR A 232 2.54 -5.13 10.10
CA THR A 232 1.16 -5.27 9.64
C THR A 232 0.30 -5.95 10.68
N LEU A 233 -1.03 -5.88 10.47
CA LEU A 233 -2.01 -6.59 11.28
C LEU A 233 -2.13 -8.08 10.93
N GLU A 234 -1.41 -8.57 9.93
CA GLU A 234 -1.40 -10.01 9.67
C GLU A 234 -0.86 -10.78 10.87
N PRO A 235 -1.54 -11.82 11.36
CA PRO A 235 -1.04 -12.65 12.45
C PRO A 235 0.29 -13.38 12.16
N ALA A 236 0.72 -13.46 10.91
CA ALA A 236 2.06 -13.91 10.56
C ALA A 236 3.14 -12.95 11.07
N SER A 237 2.85 -11.66 11.19
CA SER A 237 3.73 -10.69 11.82
C SER A 237 3.56 -10.68 13.35
N GLU A 238 4.61 -10.31 14.09
CA GLU A 238 4.51 -10.16 15.54
C GLU A 238 3.49 -9.08 15.94
N ALA A 239 3.43 -7.98 15.20
CA ALA A 239 2.47 -6.90 15.45
C ALA A 239 1.01 -7.38 15.38
N GLY A 240 0.68 -8.25 14.45
CA GLY A 240 -0.66 -8.81 14.27
C GLY A 240 -1.12 -9.77 15.38
N LYS A 241 -0.22 -10.17 16.28
CA LYS A 241 -0.50 -11.04 17.43
C LYS A 241 -0.61 -10.29 18.74
N MET A 242 -0.06 -9.08 18.84
CA MET A 242 0.05 -8.33 20.10
C MET A 242 -1.21 -7.50 20.36
N PRO A 243 -2.01 -7.80 21.41
CA PRO A 243 -3.26 -7.09 21.68
C PRO A 243 -3.09 -5.57 21.82
N GLU A 244 -2.00 -5.10 22.44
CA GLU A 244 -1.71 -3.67 22.61
C GLU A 244 -1.43 -2.97 21.28
N VAL A 245 -0.78 -3.65 20.34
CA VAL A 245 -0.52 -3.12 18.99
C VAL A 245 -1.81 -3.07 18.18
N ILE A 246 -2.61 -4.13 18.24
CA ILE A 246 -3.92 -4.22 17.57
C ILE A 246 -4.85 -3.12 18.10
N ASP A 247 -4.93 -2.92 19.41
CA ASP A 247 -5.76 -1.87 20.01
C ASP A 247 -5.29 -0.47 19.58
N TRP A 248 -3.98 -0.20 19.64
CA TRP A 248 -3.40 1.06 19.21
C TRP A 248 -3.65 1.31 17.71
N PHE A 249 -3.50 0.29 16.88
CA PHE A 249 -3.72 0.39 15.44
C PHE A 249 -5.16 0.79 15.13
N PHE A 250 -6.13 0.11 15.74
CA PHE A 250 -7.54 0.44 15.53
C PHE A 250 -7.95 1.77 16.15
N ASP A 251 -7.32 2.20 17.25
CA ASP A 251 -7.47 3.56 17.76
C ASP A 251 -6.94 4.60 16.78
N THR A 252 -5.83 4.32 16.11
CA THR A 252 -5.25 5.20 15.10
C THR A 252 -6.17 5.34 13.90
N TYR A 253 -6.61 4.22 13.31
CA TYR A 253 -7.41 4.23 12.08
C TYR A 253 -8.89 4.60 12.30
N TYR A 254 -9.45 4.29 13.46
CA TYR A 254 -10.88 4.45 13.71
C TYR A 254 -11.22 5.35 14.90
N GLY A 255 -10.29 5.59 15.79
CA GLY A 255 -10.46 6.46 16.95
C GLY A 255 -10.00 7.90 16.72
N THR A 256 -9.02 8.11 15.85
CA THR A 256 -8.53 9.43 15.48
C THR A 256 -9.33 9.98 14.30
N GLU A 257 -9.60 11.29 14.32
CA GLU A 257 -10.27 11.96 13.20
C GLU A 257 -9.38 11.94 11.95
N SER A 258 -9.99 11.66 10.80
CA SER A 258 -9.32 11.54 9.50
C SER A 258 -10.17 12.12 8.39
N ILE A 259 -9.53 12.58 7.31
CA ILE A 259 -10.18 12.95 6.06
C ILE A 259 -10.40 11.68 5.24
N GLY A 260 -11.46 11.65 4.45
CA GLY A 260 -11.77 10.54 3.57
C GLY A 260 -12.37 9.33 4.29
N MET A 261 -12.08 8.16 3.75
CA MET A 261 -12.56 6.88 4.28
C MET A 261 -11.60 6.36 5.35
N ALA A 262 -12.06 6.23 6.60
CA ALA A 262 -11.32 5.51 7.63
C ALA A 262 -11.37 4.01 7.29
N TYR A 263 -10.29 3.51 6.72
CA TYR A 263 -10.25 2.19 6.09
C TYR A 263 -8.97 1.45 6.44
N THR A 264 -9.10 0.18 6.73
CA THR A 264 -7.97 -0.77 6.75
C THR A 264 -8.43 -2.15 6.30
N GLN A 265 -7.48 -3.02 6.11
CA GLN A 265 -7.68 -4.43 5.85
C GLN A 265 -7.09 -5.25 6.99
N ILE A 266 -7.75 -6.36 7.28
CA ILE A 266 -7.29 -7.42 8.17
C ILE A 266 -7.47 -8.75 7.45
N GLY A 267 -6.93 -9.80 7.96
CA GLY A 267 -6.97 -11.12 7.36
C GLY A 267 -5.56 -11.71 7.32
N GLN A 268 -5.42 -12.81 6.67
CA GLN A 268 -4.17 -13.55 6.61
C GLN A 268 -4.09 -14.39 5.32
N GLU A 269 -2.89 -14.60 4.83
CA GLU A 269 -2.64 -15.68 3.88
C GLU A 269 -2.56 -17.03 4.60
N ASN A 270 -2.99 -18.10 3.95
CA ASN A 270 -2.94 -19.44 4.54
C ASN A 270 -1.54 -20.06 4.61
N SER A 271 -0.51 -19.38 4.12
CA SER A 271 0.84 -19.95 3.99
C SER A 271 1.68 -19.94 5.27
N PHE A 272 1.33 -19.14 6.27
CA PHE A 272 2.03 -19.17 7.58
C PHE A 272 1.35 -20.09 8.59
N SER A 273 0.88 -21.23 8.14
CA SER A 273 0.00 -22.16 8.83
C SER A 273 0.63 -22.92 10.00
N THR A 274 1.94 -22.83 10.20
CA THR A 274 2.62 -23.32 11.41
C THR A 274 2.43 -22.43 12.64
N TYR A 275 1.93 -21.21 12.44
CA TYR A 275 1.61 -20.28 13.51
C TYR A 275 0.12 -20.38 13.88
N ASP A 276 -0.21 -19.98 15.12
CA ASP A 276 -1.61 -19.75 15.49
C ASP A 276 -2.06 -18.42 14.84
N LEU A 277 -2.83 -18.54 13.77
CA LEU A 277 -3.39 -17.38 13.04
C LEU A 277 -4.82 -17.07 13.50
N ILE A 278 -5.57 -18.06 13.94
CA ILE A 278 -7.01 -17.94 14.19
C ILE A 278 -7.31 -17.16 15.47
N THR A 279 -6.57 -17.41 16.55
CA THR A 279 -6.77 -16.68 17.82
C THR A 279 -6.54 -15.19 17.68
N PRO A 280 -5.45 -14.70 17.06
CA PRO A 280 -5.27 -13.27 16.79
C PRO A 280 -6.32 -12.69 15.86
N LEU A 281 -6.72 -13.40 14.79
CA LEU A 281 -7.78 -12.94 13.89
C LEU A 281 -9.11 -12.75 14.64
N ARG A 282 -9.52 -13.72 15.44
CA ARG A 282 -10.71 -13.61 16.28
C ARG A 282 -10.65 -12.38 17.19
N PHE A 283 -9.52 -12.14 17.84
CA PHE A 283 -9.32 -10.97 18.68
C PHE A 283 -9.47 -9.66 17.88
N GLN A 284 -8.91 -9.58 16.67
CA GLN A 284 -9.06 -8.43 15.78
C GLN A 284 -10.52 -8.21 15.39
N TYR A 285 -11.25 -9.27 15.01
CA TYR A 285 -12.66 -9.18 14.60
C TYR A 285 -13.55 -8.71 15.76
N GLU A 286 -13.40 -9.28 16.95
CA GLU A 286 -14.13 -8.88 18.15
C GLU A 286 -13.84 -7.43 18.56
N ASN A 287 -12.58 -6.99 18.40
CA ASN A 287 -12.15 -5.63 18.68
C ASN A 287 -12.84 -4.63 17.75
N LEU A 288 -12.89 -4.92 16.46
CA LEU A 288 -13.55 -4.07 15.46
C LEU A 288 -15.09 -4.04 15.62
N ILE A 289 -15.70 -5.17 15.98
CA ILE A 289 -17.13 -5.23 16.33
C ILE A 289 -17.44 -4.30 17.50
N ARG A 290 -16.65 -4.38 18.59
CA ARG A 290 -16.83 -3.49 19.76
C ARG A 290 -16.69 -2.00 19.43
N ARG A 291 -15.89 -1.65 18.43
CA ARG A 291 -15.69 -0.28 17.93
C ARG A 291 -16.77 0.18 16.96
N GLY A 292 -17.69 -0.70 16.57
CA GLY A 292 -18.76 -0.38 15.62
C GLY A 292 -18.24 -0.11 14.21
N VAL A 293 -17.11 -0.72 13.83
CA VAL A 293 -16.58 -0.64 12.47
C VAL A 293 -17.42 -1.49 11.54
N LYS A 294 -17.72 -0.98 10.36
CA LYS A 294 -18.52 -1.69 9.36
C LYS A 294 -17.65 -2.67 8.57
N PHE A 295 -17.96 -3.95 8.70
CA PHE A 295 -17.38 -4.98 7.85
C PHE A 295 -18.09 -4.99 6.49
N MET A 296 -17.31 -5.08 5.43
CA MET A 296 -17.79 -5.18 4.05
C MET A 296 -16.91 -6.13 3.27
N THR A 297 -17.44 -6.73 2.22
CA THR A 297 -16.58 -7.41 1.24
C THR A 297 -15.82 -6.36 0.41
N THR A 298 -14.74 -6.79 -0.26
CA THR A 298 -13.90 -5.84 -1.00
C THR A 298 -14.64 -5.22 -2.19
N SER A 299 -15.41 -6.01 -2.93
CA SER A 299 -16.23 -5.49 -4.03
C SER A 299 -17.34 -4.54 -3.56
N GLU A 300 -17.95 -4.79 -2.39
CA GLU A 300 -18.90 -3.83 -1.80
C GLU A 300 -18.21 -2.51 -1.45
N THR A 301 -17.00 -2.57 -0.89
CA THR A 301 -16.19 -1.38 -0.60
C THR A 301 -15.85 -0.63 -1.90
N GLY A 302 -15.46 -1.34 -2.96
CA GLY A 302 -15.20 -0.76 -4.27
C GLY A 302 -16.41 -0.04 -4.87
N ARG A 303 -17.59 -0.68 -4.82
CA ARG A 303 -18.85 -0.04 -5.27
C ARG A 303 -19.21 1.18 -4.42
N LEU A 304 -19.06 1.09 -3.11
CA LEU A 304 -19.29 2.21 -2.21
C LEU A 304 -18.34 3.36 -2.52
N PHE A 305 -17.06 3.08 -2.75
CA PHE A 305 -16.06 4.06 -3.13
C PHE A 305 -16.46 4.78 -4.42
N LYS A 306 -16.81 4.04 -5.48
CA LYS A 306 -17.27 4.59 -6.76
C LYS A 306 -18.54 5.45 -6.64
N ASN A 307 -19.43 5.10 -5.72
CA ASN A 307 -20.66 5.85 -5.47
C ASN A 307 -20.43 7.11 -4.61
N THR A 308 -19.31 7.18 -3.89
CA THR A 308 -19.02 8.28 -2.96
C THR A 308 -18.06 9.30 -3.58
N TYR A 309 -17.09 8.85 -4.36
CA TYR A 309 -16.01 9.67 -4.88
C TYR A 309 -15.95 9.60 -6.40
N GLU A 310 -16.09 10.75 -7.06
CA GLU A 310 -15.94 10.87 -8.53
C GLU A 310 -14.47 10.85 -8.97
N ARG A 311 -13.56 11.27 -8.09
CA ARG A 311 -12.10 11.26 -8.28
C ARG A 311 -11.42 10.74 -7.02
N THR A 312 -10.11 10.56 -7.07
CA THR A 312 -9.32 10.18 -5.90
C THR A 312 -9.51 11.23 -4.79
N PRO A 313 -10.04 10.86 -3.62
CA PRO A 313 -10.28 11.81 -2.54
C PRO A 313 -8.99 12.18 -1.82
N VAL A 314 -9.05 13.22 -1.01
CA VAL A 314 -8.05 13.40 0.06
C VAL A 314 -8.27 12.33 1.12
N SER A 315 -7.17 11.79 1.64
CA SER A 315 -7.18 10.81 2.73
C SER A 315 -6.06 11.09 3.73
N THR A 316 -6.33 10.87 5.00
CA THR A 316 -5.34 11.04 6.07
C THR A 316 -5.34 9.88 7.05
N VAL A 317 -4.16 9.58 7.59
CA VAL A 317 -3.99 8.73 8.78
C VAL A 317 -3.10 9.44 9.77
N SER A 318 -3.58 9.58 11.01
CA SER A 318 -2.87 10.32 12.06
C SER A 318 -2.64 9.43 13.27
N ALA A 319 -1.41 8.98 13.45
CA ALA A 319 -0.96 8.30 14.66
C ALA A 319 -0.42 9.34 15.65
N LEU A 320 -1.29 9.84 16.51
CA LEU A 320 -0.94 10.85 17.51
C LEU A 320 -0.41 10.28 18.83
N LYS A 321 -0.42 8.95 18.95
CA LYS A 321 0.16 8.16 20.03
C LYS A 321 0.93 7.00 19.41
N ASN A 322 1.87 6.43 20.14
CA ASN A 322 2.59 5.25 19.71
C ASN A 322 2.49 4.15 20.78
N TRP A 323 2.54 2.92 20.32
CA TRP A 323 2.52 1.73 21.18
C TRP A 323 3.91 1.39 21.75
N ASP A 324 4.98 1.67 21.01
CA ASP A 324 6.37 1.31 21.33
C ASP A 324 7.24 2.52 21.73
N THR A 325 7.28 3.53 20.89
CA THR A 325 8.17 4.68 21.06
C THR A 325 7.41 5.87 21.62
N PRO A 326 7.49 6.16 22.94
CA PRO A 326 6.82 7.29 23.53
C PRO A 326 7.14 8.60 22.79
N ASN A 327 6.12 9.42 22.54
CA ASN A 327 6.20 10.70 21.86
C ASN A 327 6.44 10.68 20.34
N ALA A 328 6.64 9.54 19.68
CA ALA A 328 6.61 9.50 18.22
C ALA A 328 5.19 9.69 17.70
N LYS A 329 5.02 10.54 16.68
CA LYS A 329 3.75 10.78 15.98
C LYS A 329 4.00 10.82 14.48
N SER A 330 3.00 10.39 13.73
CA SER A 330 3.07 10.38 12.27
C SER A 330 1.72 10.74 11.67
N ILE A 331 1.75 11.57 10.63
CA ILE A 331 0.57 11.93 9.85
C ILE A 331 0.88 11.67 8.38
N TYR A 332 0.02 10.90 7.72
CA TYR A 332 -0.03 10.81 6.28
C TYR A 332 -1.14 11.70 5.74
N TYR A 333 -0.82 12.45 4.71
CA TYR A 333 -1.76 13.20 3.89
C TYR A 333 -1.57 12.76 2.45
N ASP A 334 -2.62 12.23 1.85
CA ASP A 334 -2.65 11.74 0.49
C ASP A 334 -3.71 12.50 -0.30
N CYS A 335 -3.40 12.93 -1.51
CA CYS A 335 -4.34 13.51 -2.45
C CYS A 335 -4.03 13.04 -3.88
N GLU A 336 -4.75 13.54 -4.88
CA GLU A 336 -4.52 13.17 -6.28
C GLU A 336 -3.13 13.59 -6.80
N SER A 337 -2.55 14.64 -6.23
CA SER A 337 -1.30 15.23 -6.71
C SER A 337 -0.04 14.85 -5.93
N TYR A 338 -0.16 14.40 -4.69
CA TYR A 338 0.99 14.02 -3.87
C TYR A 338 0.61 13.16 -2.65
N THR A 339 1.61 12.50 -2.08
CA THR A 339 1.58 11.91 -0.74
C THR A 339 2.67 12.50 0.13
N ALA A 340 2.36 12.74 1.40
CA ALA A 340 3.30 13.31 2.36
C ALA A 340 3.21 12.61 3.71
N ASN A 341 4.37 12.39 4.36
CA ASN A 341 4.43 11.91 5.73
C ASN A 341 5.11 12.93 6.64
N LEU A 342 4.36 13.52 7.57
CA LEU A 342 4.86 14.37 8.62
C LEU A 342 5.16 13.54 9.86
N PHE A 343 6.36 13.71 10.40
CA PHE A 343 6.84 12.96 11.55
C PHE A 343 7.27 13.88 12.70
N PHE A 344 6.89 13.50 13.91
CA PHE A 344 7.32 14.15 15.15
C PHE A 344 8.00 13.13 16.05
N PHE A 345 9.21 13.45 16.47
CA PHE A 345 9.93 12.68 17.47
C PHE A 345 10.90 13.57 18.25
N GLU A 346 10.87 13.51 19.60
CA GLU A 346 11.75 14.26 20.49
C GLU A 346 11.86 15.76 20.18
N GLY A 347 10.74 16.40 19.87
CA GLY A 347 10.69 17.82 19.53
C GLY A 347 11.05 18.17 18.09
N ARG A 348 11.53 17.21 17.29
CA ARG A 348 11.81 17.38 15.88
C ARG A 348 10.55 17.12 15.06
N VAL A 349 10.26 18.02 14.15
CA VAL A 349 9.16 17.90 13.18
C VAL A 349 9.72 17.99 11.77
N SER A 350 9.45 16.97 10.97
CA SER A 350 9.96 16.91 9.60
C SER A 350 9.00 16.17 8.66
N LEU A 351 9.03 16.51 7.37
CA LEU A 351 8.55 15.59 6.35
C LEU A 351 9.60 14.49 6.19
N ARG A 352 9.19 13.24 6.45
CA ARG A 352 10.01 12.06 6.16
C ARG A 352 9.94 11.69 4.70
N SER A 353 8.79 11.87 4.09
CA SER A 353 8.58 11.66 2.67
C SER A 353 7.61 12.69 2.10
N LEU A 354 7.84 13.04 0.84
CA LEU A 354 6.96 13.79 -0.03
C LEU A 354 7.19 13.29 -1.45
N TYR A 355 6.15 12.70 -2.06
CA TYR A 355 6.22 12.21 -3.42
C TYR A 355 5.16 12.90 -4.28
N LEU A 356 5.57 13.37 -5.44
CA LEU A 356 4.67 13.89 -6.44
C LEU A 356 3.98 12.74 -7.18
N PHE A 357 2.68 12.85 -7.41
CA PHE A 357 1.95 12.00 -8.33
C PHE A 357 1.82 12.71 -9.68
N ASP A 358 2.51 12.19 -10.69
CA ASP A 358 2.38 12.62 -12.07
C ASP A 358 1.86 11.46 -12.92
N ASP A 359 0.59 11.48 -13.20
CA ASP A 359 -0.13 10.45 -13.95
C ASP A 359 0.26 10.35 -15.43
N ARG A 360 1.15 11.23 -15.93
CA ARG A 360 1.77 11.17 -17.26
C ARG A 360 3.00 10.23 -17.26
N VAL A 361 3.61 10.02 -16.09
CA VAL A 361 4.76 9.11 -15.94
C VAL A 361 4.29 7.67 -16.08
N LYS A 362 4.86 6.99 -17.05
CA LYS A 362 4.53 5.59 -17.32
C LYS A 362 5.33 4.66 -16.41
N ASP A 363 4.65 3.68 -15.83
CA ASP A 363 5.31 2.54 -15.21
C ASP A 363 6.14 1.79 -16.27
N THR A 364 7.38 1.50 -15.93
CA THR A 364 8.31 0.75 -16.82
C THR A 364 7.64 -0.53 -17.33
N TYR A 365 6.97 -1.26 -16.48
CA TYR A 365 6.36 -2.55 -16.84
C TYR A 365 5.00 -2.42 -17.55
N LEU A 366 4.55 -1.22 -17.87
CA LEU A 366 3.41 -1.03 -18.77
C LEU A 366 3.71 -1.56 -20.17
N THR A 367 4.98 -1.45 -20.60
CA THR A 367 5.43 -1.89 -21.94
C THR A 367 6.58 -2.89 -21.90
N ASP A 368 7.43 -2.80 -20.89
CA ASP A 368 8.65 -3.57 -20.82
C ASP A 368 8.45 -4.85 -19.96
N THR A 369 9.32 -5.81 -20.20
CA THR A 369 9.35 -7.05 -19.42
C THR A 369 10.41 -6.93 -18.33
N CYS A 370 10.07 -7.29 -17.11
CA CYS A 370 11.04 -7.40 -16.03
C CYS A 370 11.94 -8.61 -16.26
N THR A 371 13.25 -8.41 -16.32
CA THR A 371 14.26 -9.45 -16.54
C THR A 371 15.17 -9.66 -15.34
N THR A 372 14.80 -9.09 -14.20
CA THR A 372 15.54 -9.17 -12.94
C THR A 372 14.72 -9.88 -11.87
N PHE A 373 15.39 -10.38 -10.82
CA PHE A 373 14.68 -11.01 -9.69
C PHE A 373 13.78 -10.02 -8.96
N ASP A 374 14.18 -8.74 -8.92
CA ASP A 374 13.48 -7.67 -8.24
C ASP A 374 12.78 -6.75 -9.24
N SER A 375 11.62 -6.22 -8.88
CA SER A 375 10.99 -5.12 -9.60
C SER A 375 11.10 -3.81 -8.83
N ILE A 376 11.23 -2.70 -9.56
CA ILE A 376 11.21 -1.35 -9.01
C ILE A 376 10.23 -0.52 -9.84
N HIS A 377 9.26 0.09 -9.17
CA HIS A 377 8.23 0.91 -9.81
C HIS A 377 8.62 2.38 -9.85
N GLU A 378 8.05 3.11 -10.82
CA GLU A 378 8.33 4.53 -11.00
C GLU A 378 7.63 5.36 -9.92
N ASN A 379 8.39 6.28 -9.32
CA ASN A 379 7.94 7.27 -8.37
C ASN A 379 8.74 8.57 -8.50
N LEU A 380 8.25 9.68 -7.93
CA LEU A 380 8.87 10.99 -8.04
C LEU A 380 9.13 11.58 -6.63
N PRO A 381 10.28 11.25 -6.01
CA PRO A 381 10.60 11.69 -4.66
C PRO A 381 11.04 13.15 -4.60
N LEU A 382 10.31 13.99 -3.89
CA LEU A 382 10.71 15.37 -3.54
C LEU A 382 11.44 15.41 -2.20
N VAL A 383 11.02 14.59 -1.25
CA VAL A 383 11.68 14.31 0.02
C VAL A 383 11.59 12.83 0.28
N ASP A 384 12.71 12.20 0.59
CA ASP A 384 12.74 10.79 0.98
C ASP A 384 13.87 10.53 1.97
N THR A 385 13.53 10.05 3.14
CA THR A 385 14.53 9.75 4.19
C THR A 385 14.81 8.26 4.33
N TYR A 386 14.10 7.39 3.62
CA TYR A 386 14.16 5.96 3.86
C TYR A 386 14.65 5.12 2.72
N TYR A 387 13.89 5.18 1.66
CA TYR A 387 13.99 4.21 0.58
C TYR A 387 15.22 4.46 -0.25
N GLN A 388 15.52 5.75 -0.45
CA GLN A 388 16.68 6.19 -1.23
C GLN A 388 18.00 6.10 -0.45
N ARG A 389 17.94 6.05 0.88
CA ARG A 389 19.14 6.15 1.74
C ARG A 389 19.35 4.95 2.66
N GLY A 390 18.30 4.24 2.98
CA GLY A 390 18.33 3.24 4.03
C GLY A 390 18.57 3.82 5.43
N ASP A 391 18.21 5.06 5.65
CA ASP A 391 18.34 5.76 6.93
C ASP A 391 17.13 5.47 7.80
N THR A 392 17.33 4.89 8.97
CA THR A 392 16.28 4.42 9.86
C THR A 392 15.73 5.48 10.81
N ASP A 393 16.43 6.62 10.92
CA ASP A 393 16.11 7.63 11.95
C ASP A 393 15.15 8.71 11.47
N GLY A 394 14.77 8.70 10.19
CA GLY A 394 14.04 9.81 9.58
C GLY A 394 14.84 11.13 9.66
N GLY A 395 16.16 10.99 9.78
CA GLY A 395 17.07 12.01 10.28
C GLY A 395 17.19 13.27 9.45
N ASN A 396 16.94 13.21 8.13
CA ASN A 396 17.33 14.29 7.21
C ASN A 396 16.22 14.68 6.20
N GLY A 397 14.97 14.53 6.55
CA GLY A 397 13.87 15.07 5.76
C GLY A 397 13.88 16.59 5.71
N LEU A 398 12.81 17.15 5.23
CA LEU A 398 12.57 18.58 5.33
C LEU A 398 12.18 18.93 6.77
N ILE A 399 13.08 19.51 7.53
CA ILE A 399 12.94 19.77 8.97
C ILE A 399 12.27 21.11 9.18
N PHE A 400 11.13 21.14 9.87
CA PHE A 400 10.38 22.36 10.19
C PHE A 400 10.64 22.90 11.58
N ASP A 401 10.95 22.03 12.55
CA ASP A 401 11.20 22.40 13.94
C ASP A 401 12.08 21.36 14.63
N THR A 402 12.88 21.81 15.59
CA THR A 402 13.76 20.95 16.41
C THR A 402 13.50 21.11 17.90
N GLY A 403 12.54 21.91 18.31
CA GLY A 403 12.19 22.19 19.71
C GLY A 403 10.70 22.24 19.96
N ALA A 404 9.89 21.59 19.11
CA ALA A 404 8.44 21.56 19.27
C ALA A 404 8.06 20.76 20.52
N THR A 405 7.29 21.40 21.41
CA THR A 405 6.75 20.80 22.64
C THR A 405 5.27 20.49 22.52
N PHE A 406 4.65 20.88 21.42
CA PHE A 406 3.23 20.78 21.16
C PHE A 406 3.01 20.19 19.76
N PHE A 407 1.98 19.37 19.63
CA PHE A 407 1.61 18.76 18.36
C PHE A 407 0.14 18.35 18.44
N THR A 408 -0.74 19.14 17.85
CA THR A 408 -2.16 18.79 17.68
C THR A 408 -2.57 18.95 16.24
N GLN A 409 -3.68 18.32 15.86
CA GLN A 409 -4.24 18.44 14.52
C GLN A 409 -5.65 19.02 14.55
N GLU A 410 -6.02 19.70 13.48
CA GLU A 410 -7.36 20.16 13.15
C GLU A 410 -7.67 19.85 11.68
N ILE A 411 -8.87 19.35 11.42
CA ILE A 411 -9.36 19.04 10.07
C ILE A 411 -10.46 20.04 9.72
N ASN A 412 -10.35 20.63 8.52
CA ASN A 412 -11.36 21.52 7.95
C ASN A 412 -11.57 21.19 6.46
N GLY A 413 -12.66 20.48 6.14
CA GLY A 413 -12.88 19.93 4.80
C GLY A 413 -11.75 18.97 4.42
N ASP A 414 -11.12 19.21 3.27
CA ASP A 414 -10.00 18.42 2.76
C ASP A 414 -8.63 18.95 3.21
N SER A 415 -8.59 19.89 4.16
CA SER A 415 -7.35 20.39 4.74
C SER A 415 -7.09 19.84 6.14
N LEU A 416 -5.82 19.54 6.43
CA LEU A 416 -5.35 19.13 7.73
C LEU A 416 -4.28 20.11 8.22
N THR A 417 -4.51 20.74 9.37
CA THR A 417 -3.57 21.64 10.02
C THR A 417 -2.95 21.00 11.25
N VAL A 418 -1.63 21.04 11.32
CA VAL A 418 -0.86 20.66 12.52
C VAL A 418 -0.37 21.92 13.20
N ASP A 419 -0.76 22.11 14.46
CA ASP A 419 -0.29 23.20 15.30
C ASP A 419 0.87 22.74 16.19
N LEU A 420 1.98 23.46 16.11
CA LEU A 420 3.21 23.23 16.86
C LEU A 420 3.39 24.30 17.96
N GLY A 421 2.36 25.13 18.22
CA GLY A 421 2.36 26.23 19.17
C GLY A 421 3.05 27.50 18.63
N SER A 422 4.28 27.40 18.16
CA SER A 422 5.03 28.53 17.57
C SER A 422 4.73 28.76 16.09
N ARG A 423 4.29 27.73 15.39
CA ARG A 423 3.98 27.70 13.94
C ARG A 423 2.92 26.65 13.65
N SER A 424 2.38 26.68 12.43
CA SER A 424 1.46 25.66 11.94
C SER A 424 1.85 25.17 10.55
N ILE A 425 1.47 23.95 10.26
CA ILE A 425 1.67 23.28 8.96
C ILE A 425 0.29 22.84 8.47
N THR A 426 -0.15 23.32 7.33
CA THR A 426 -1.44 22.97 6.73
C THR A 426 -1.25 22.26 5.41
N PHE A 427 -1.77 21.04 5.32
CA PHE A 427 -1.83 20.25 4.10
C PHE A 427 -3.13 20.52 3.37
N THR A 428 -3.05 20.72 2.05
CA THR A 428 -4.17 20.90 1.13
C THR A 428 -3.87 20.20 -0.20
N GLU A 429 -4.83 20.04 -1.08
CA GLU A 429 -4.58 19.48 -2.43
C GLU A 429 -3.59 20.34 -3.26
N GLU A 430 -3.50 21.64 -2.99
CA GLU A 430 -2.56 22.56 -3.65
C GLU A 430 -1.10 22.32 -3.20
N GLY A 431 -0.90 21.97 -1.92
CA GLY A 431 0.42 21.80 -1.33
C GLY A 431 0.43 21.97 0.18
N ILE A 432 1.62 22.27 0.73
CA ILE A 432 1.88 22.31 2.17
C ILE A 432 2.21 23.75 2.57
N ARG A 433 1.33 24.39 3.34
CA ARG A 433 1.51 25.75 3.85
C ARG A 433 2.11 25.74 5.25
N ILE A 434 3.15 26.55 5.45
CA ILE A 434 3.86 26.64 6.72
C ILE A 434 3.84 28.10 7.18
N GLN A 435 3.26 28.36 8.35
CA GLN A 435 3.29 29.67 8.98
C GLN A 435 4.59 29.84 9.78
N LYS A 436 5.22 31.02 9.68
CA LYS A 436 6.52 31.34 10.29
C LYS A 436 7.57 30.28 9.93
N CYS A 437 7.67 30.01 8.63
CA CYS A 437 8.54 28.97 8.10
C CYS A 437 10.02 29.32 8.34
N LYS A 438 10.73 28.36 8.91
CA LYS A 438 12.18 28.25 8.87
C LYS A 438 12.48 26.76 8.76
N ALA A 439 12.64 26.26 7.53
CA ALA A 439 12.80 24.86 7.26
C ALA A 439 14.17 24.59 6.64
N GLU A 440 14.80 23.50 7.07
CA GLU A 440 16.09 23.06 6.55
C GLU A 440 15.91 21.75 5.78
N PHE A 441 16.47 21.68 4.60
CA PHE A 441 16.44 20.50 3.74
C PHE A 441 17.85 20.17 3.23
N THR A 442 18.40 19.08 3.69
CA THR A 442 19.64 18.51 3.16
C THR A 442 19.29 17.22 2.42
N PRO A 443 19.01 17.32 1.11
CA PRO A 443 18.66 16.14 0.33
C PRO A 443 19.86 15.20 0.25
N ASN A 444 19.58 13.92 0.31
CA ASN A 444 20.58 12.87 0.19
C ASN A 444 19.99 11.66 -0.57
N MET A 445 19.12 11.96 -1.53
CA MET A 445 18.46 10.93 -2.35
C MET A 445 19.43 10.39 -3.40
N ILE A 446 19.52 9.07 -3.49
CA ILE A 446 20.38 8.39 -4.45
C ILE A 446 19.89 8.68 -5.88
N ASN A 447 20.83 8.91 -6.81
CA ASN A 447 20.53 9.14 -8.22
C ASN A 447 19.61 10.33 -8.51
N THR A 448 19.53 11.31 -7.60
CA THR A 448 18.73 12.52 -7.77
C THR A 448 19.61 13.75 -7.87
N THR A 449 19.45 14.53 -8.93
CA THR A 449 20.05 15.83 -9.07
C THR A 449 19.05 16.91 -8.70
N ILE A 450 19.44 17.88 -7.86
CA ILE A 450 18.59 19.01 -7.46
C ILE A 450 19.29 20.31 -7.83
N THR A 451 18.56 21.21 -8.48
CA THR A 451 19.03 22.56 -8.81
C THR A 451 18.04 23.59 -8.33
N LEU A 452 18.53 24.72 -7.79
CA LEU A 452 17.72 25.84 -7.35
C LEU A 452 17.68 26.93 -8.41
N SER A 453 16.49 27.36 -8.80
CA SER A 453 16.25 28.57 -9.61
C SER A 453 14.91 29.21 -9.23
N ASP A 454 14.89 30.52 -9.06
CA ASP A 454 13.68 31.31 -8.80
C ASP A 454 12.76 30.74 -7.71
N ASN A 455 13.31 30.42 -6.54
CA ASN A 455 12.61 29.77 -5.43
C ASN A 455 11.97 28.40 -5.79
N THR A 456 12.51 27.71 -6.78
CA THR A 456 12.05 26.39 -7.19
C THR A 456 13.20 25.41 -7.14
N LEU A 457 12.99 24.30 -6.47
CA LEU A 457 13.89 23.14 -6.50
C LEU A 457 13.46 22.25 -7.65
N TYR A 458 14.33 22.12 -8.66
CA TYR A 458 14.13 21.26 -9.81
C TYR A 458 14.84 19.94 -9.59
N TYR A 459 14.13 18.86 -9.79
CA TYR A 459 14.62 17.49 -9.59
C TYR A 459 14.78 16.79 -10.93
N GLU A 460 15.83 16.00 -11.05
CA GLU A 460 15.99 15.02 -12.11
C GLU A 460 16.31 13.67 -11.47
N TYR A 461 15.43 12.69 -11.68
CA TYR A 461 15.52 11.34 -11.11
C TYR A 461 15.07 10.31 -12.14
N LYS A 462 15.93 9.34 -12.47
CA LYS A 462 15.66 8.30 -13.49
C LYS A 462 15.15 8.86 -14.83
N GLY A 463 15.64 10.04 -15.24
CA GLY A 463 15.20 10.70 -16.47
C GLY A 463 13.88 11.48 -16.37
N HIS A 464 13.20 11.44 -15.22
CA HIS A 464 12.01 12.26 -14.96
C HIS A 464 12.42 13.62 -14.39
N LYS A 465 11.70 14.67 -14.81
CA LYS A 465 11.88 16.04 -14.32
C LYS A 465 10.62 16.51 -13.62
N PHE A 466 10.79 17.04 -12.42
CA PHE A 466 9.69 17.56 -11.59
C PHE A 466 10.24 18.62 -10.64
N ALA A 467 9.39 19.28 -9.87
CA ALA A 467 9.84 20.37 -9.03
C ALA A 467 9.09 20.46 -7.69
N LEU A 468 9.72 21.11 -6.73
CA LEU A 468 9.10 21.68 -5.54
C LEU A 468 9.18 23.20 -5.67
N ARG A 469 8.04 23.86 -5.94
CA ARG A 469 7.94 25.30 -6.04
C ARG A 469 7.63 25.88 -4.66
N ILE A 470 8.33 26.97 -4.30
CA ILE A 470 8.21 27.64 -3.01
C ILE A 470 7.64 29.03 -3.23
N GLU A 471 6.42 29.28 -2.74
CA GLU A 471 5.75 30.58 -2.81
C GLU A 471 5.67 31.24 -1.43
N GLY A 472 5.67 32.58 -1.39
CA GLY A 472 5.56 33.35 -0.15
C GLY A 472 6.80 33.29 0.75
N GLY A 473 7.90 32.75 0.25
CA GLY A 473 9.17 32.61 0.98
C GLY A 473 10.37 32.81 0.09
N ARG A 474 11.53 32.61 0.70
CA ARG A 474 12.84 32.61 0.06
C ARG A 474 13.56 31.31 0.28
N VAL A 475 14.23 30.82 -0.75
CA VAL A 475 15.12 29.65 -0.66
C VAL A 475 16.56 30.12 -0.87
N THR A 476 17.45 29.66 0.00
CA THR A 476 18.89 29.83 -0.17
C THR A 476 19.58 28.48 -0.07
N GLU A 477 20.67 28.31 -0.82
CA GLU A 477 21.47 27.08 -0.81
C GLU A 477 22.85 27.38 -0.26
N SER A 478 23.35 26.54 0.62
CA SER A 478 24.70 26.58 1.14
C SER A 478 25.21 25.18 1.46
N GLY A 479 26.25 24.75 0.73
CA GLY A 479 26.91 23.47 0.98
C GLY A 479 25.98 22.25 0.83
N GLY A 480 25.04 22.29 -0.10
CA GLY A 480 24.09 21.22 -0.35
C GLY A 480 22.87 21.21 0.59
N THR A 481 22.77 22.19 1.48
CA THR A 481 21.58 22.39 2.35
C THR A 481 20.77 23.58 1.84
N TYR A 482 19.45 23.38 1.72
CA TYR A 482 18.49 24.43 1.37
C TYR A 482 17.80 24.95 2.63
N LEU A 483 17.82 26.25 2.82
CA LEU A 483 17.09 26.95 3.87
C LEU A 483 15.88 27.65 3.24
N ILE A 484 14.68 27.33 3.74
CA ILE A 484 13.41 27.89 3.28
C ILE A 484 12.85 28.77 4.40
N GLU A 485 12.67 30.07 4.16
CA GLU A 485 12.22 31.02 5.18
C GLU A 485 11.11 31.92 4.65
N GLY A 486 10.16 32.29 5.52
CA GLY A 486 9.09 33.23 5.23
C GLY A 486 7.98 33.23 6.27
N ASP A 487 7.15 34.27 6.30
CA ASP A 487 6.04 34.35 7.24
C ASP A 487 4.91 33.36 6.92
N SER A 488 4.67 33.13 5.63
CA SER A 488 3.69 32.13 5.16
C SER A 488 4.19 31.54 3.85
N VAL A 489 4.79 30.38 3.94
CA VAL A 489 5.39 29.66 2.80
C VAL A 489 4.45 28.57 2.33
N LEU A 490 4.26 28.44 1.02
CA LEU A 490 3.56 27.32 0.39
C LEU A 490 4.55 26.49 -0.43
N LEU A 491 4.68 25.21 -0.09
CA LEU A 491 5.43 24.21 -0.83
C LEU A 491 4.48 23.51 -1.80
N ILE A 492 4.76 23.58 -3.10
CA ILE A 492 3.90 23.05 -4.16
C ILE A 492 4.64 21.97 -4.94
N PRO A 493 4.29 20.69 -4.74
CA PRO A 493 4.70 19.61 -5.64
C PRO A 493 4.25 19.94 -7.08
N THR A 494 5.17 19.96 -8.03
CA THR A 494 4.88 20.53 -9.36
C THR A 494 5.33 19.58 -10.48
N LYS A 495 4.39 19.25 -11.36
CA LYS A 495 4.66 18.56 -12.63
C LYS A 495 5.37 19.52 -13.61
N ILE A 496 6.40 19.05 -14.35
CA ILE A 496 7.12 19.81 -15.38
C ILE A 496 6.79 19.30 -16.77
#